data_c6884bd78979f7cc43d82c0bd0bacc81
#
_entry.id   c6884bd78979f7cc43d82c0bd0bacc81
#
_cell.length_a   1.000
_cell.length_b   1.000
_cell.length_c   1.000
_cell.angle_alpha   90.00
_cell.angle_beta   90.00
_cell.angle_gamma   90.00
#
_symmetry.space_group_name_H-M   'P 1'
#
loop_
_entity.id
_entity.type
_entity.pdbx_description
1 polymer ?
#
loop_
_entity_poly.entity_id
_entity_poly.type
_entity_poly.pdbx_seq_one_letter_code
_entity_poly.pdbx_strand_id
1 'polypeptide(L)'
;MEPYLLLIIFILFALIILSYSKSNLDFVAISLLCCFTAASITSLVVGTTFNDFIVGIQWQAIIVILCMSLITKIAQDSNILEFLAVKLFKVSKGNQRIFFWLLCTITTLLAAVISDIVVVLILAPIVIRLCHFLRIRSGTYLLGMTICINIGSIITPFSSGENIIISTEFELNTFYFIQNFWIFSFFLLFLTIYLLDRFLLSKEPKIDEEQKKFVIDLVDTDIMIKNKKMFYFNSIAIIFIFVLFAILPLLYLTAAMSALILVLVNRKFTKKPMGELLKDIEWEIIFFFISLYVVIKCLLDAGLEELFTSIPFETFNPILLSFLILIIVSAVSGFIANTPTALIFNVIIQTLIIQFEFVPLPLLFAFIIAINLGGNFIPQGAACDMMTLKIARDSGVDNLSYRRLLITGATFAFIHIGISAIYLTILTIIFG
;
A
#
# COMPACT_ATOMS: atom_id res chain seq x y z
N MET A 1 -9.99 -26.63 -21.16
CA MET A 1 -9.21 -26.68 -19.91
C MET A 1 -8.19 -27.81 -19.93
N GLU A 2 -6.91 -27.48 -19.72
CA GLU A 2 -5.81 -28.44 -19.58
C GLU A 2 -5.44 -28.53 -18.09
N PRO A 3 -6.06 -29.42 -17.29
CA PRO A 3 -6.00 -29.35 -15.83
C PRO A 3 -4.58 -29.51 -15.26
N TYR A 4 -3.72 -30.26 -15.93
CA TYR A 4 -2.30 -30.39 -15.54
C TYR A 4 -1.52 -29.10 -15.84
N LEU A 5 -1.83 -28.39 -16.92
CA LEU A 5 -1.20 -27.10 -17.21
C LEU A 5 -1.56 -26.08 -16.12
N LEU A 6 -2.85 -25.98 -15.81
CA LEU A 6 -3.34 -25.09 -14.74
C LEU A 6 -2.64 -25.39 -13.41
N LEU A 7 -2.52 -26.69 -13.03
CA LEU A 7 -1.85 -27.10 -11.80
C LEU A 7 -0.36 -26.69 -11.78
N ILE A 8 0.36 -26.91 -12.89
CA ILE A 8 1.79 -26.54 -12.99
C ILE A 8 1.96 -25.03 -12.81
N ILE A 9 1.13 -24.23 -13.49
CA ILE A 9 1.23 -22.77 -13.40
C ILE A 9 0.84 -22.27 -12.00
N PHE A 10 -0.16 -22.88 -11.33
CA PHE A 10 -0.47 -22.60 -9.93
C PHE A 10 0.71 -22.91 -8.99
N ILE A 11 1.46 -23.97 -9.22
CA ILE A 11 2.66 -24.29 -8.44
C ILE A 11 3.73 -23.21 -8.65
N LEU A 12 3.97 -22.80 -9.91
CA LEU A 12 4.92 -21.71 -10.20
C LEU A 12 4.48 -20.37 -9.57
N PHE A 13 3.20 -20.06 -9.64
CA PHE A 13 2.64 -18.88 -8.98
C PHE A 13 2.81 -18.94 -7.45
N ALA A 14 2.53 -20.09 -6.83
CA ALA A 14 2.75 -20.30 -5.39
C ALA A 14 4.23 -20.15 -5.01
N LEU A 15 5.16 -20.60 -5.84
CA LEU A 15 6.60 -20.40 -5.63
C LEU A 15 7.00 -18.93 -5.67
N ILE A 16 6.45 -18.14 -6.58
CA ILE A 16 6.65 -16.67 -6.62
C ILE A 16 6.22 -16.05 -5.31
N ILE A 17 5.01 -16.36 -4.83
CA ILE A 17 4.46 -15.80 -3.58
C ILE A 17 5.27 -16.23 -2.37
N LEU A 18 5.64 -17.51 -2.28
CA LEU A 18 6.48 -18.00 -1.19
C LEU A 18 7.87 -17.34 -1.18
N SER A 19 8.45 -17.06 -2.35
CA SER A 19 9.72 -16.36 -2.44
C SER A 19 9.61 -14.90 -1.97
N TYR A 20 8.52 -14.21 -2.31
CA TYR A 20 8.25 -12.84 -1.86
C TYR A 20 8.08 -12.74 -0.35
N SER A 21 7.48 -13.76 0.28
CA SER A 21 7.26 -13.80 1.74
C SER A 21 8.53 -14.09 2.55
N LYS A 22 9.63 -14.54 1.93
CA LYS A 22 10.87 -14.90 2.62
C LYS A 22 11.99 -13.94 2.31
N SER A 23 12.40 -13.16 3.31
CA SER A 23 13.47 -12.15 3.20
C SER A 23 14.85 -12.68 2.78
N ASN A 24 15.08 -13.99 2.86
CA ASN A 24 16.38 -14.62 2.53
C ASN A 24 16.46 -15.11 1.08
N LEU A 25 15.40 -14.98 0.30
CA LEU A 25 15.33 -15.41 -1.10
C LEU A 25 15.39 -14.20 -2.02
N ASP A 26 16.05 -14.36 -3.15
CA ASP A 26 15.98 -13.42 -4.26
C ASP A 26 14.63 -13.62 -5.00
N PHE A 27 13.59 -12.94 -4.49
CA PHE A 27 12.24 -13.07 -5.01
C PHE A 27 12.12 -12.59 -6.46
N VAL A 28 12.97 -11.66 -6.91
CA VAL A 28 12.96 -11.16 -8.30
C VAL A 28 13.48 -12.22 -9.25
N ALA A 29 14.64 -12.82 -8.95
CA ALA A 29 15.21 -13.88 -9.78
C ALA A 29 14.28 -15.09 -9.87
N ILE A 30 13.66 -15.48 -8.73
CA ILE A 30 12.70 -16.60 -8.69
C ILE A 30 11.44 -16.25 -9.49
N SER A 31 10.91 -15.04 -9.36
CA SER A 31 9.72 -14.61 -10.09
C SER A 31 9.95 -14.59 -11.59
N LEU A 32 11.10 -14.07 -12.04
CA LEU A 32 11.46 -14.08 -13.45
C LEU A 32 11.65 -15.51 -13.98
N LEU A 33 12.31 -16.39 -13.24
CA LEU A 33 12.49 -17.79 -13.61
C LEU A 33 11.13 -18.50 -13.75
N CYS A 34 10.25 -18.35 -12.77
CA CYS A 34 8.90 -18.92 -12.81
C CYS A 34 8.07 -18.34 -13.96
N CYS A 35 8.18 -17.03 -14.20
CA CYS A 35 7.53 -16.32 -15.30
C CYS A 35 7.92 -16.90 -16.66
N PHE A 36 9.22 -16.98 -16.95
CA PHE A 36 9.71 -17.53 -18.23
C PHE A 36 9.39 -19.02 -18.38
N THR A 37 9.43 -19.79 -17.30
CA THR A 37 9.04 -21.20 -17.29
C THR A 37 7.55 -21.35 -17.59
N ALA A 38 6.69 -20.59 -16.93
CA ALA A 38 5.24 -20.58 -17.17
C ALA A 38 4.92 -20.18 -18.61
N ALA A 39 5.51 -19.09 -19.10
CA ALA A 39 5.32 -18.61 -20.47
C ALA A 39 5.77 -19.65 -21.51
N SER A 40 6.92 -20.31 -21.29
CA SER A 40 7.44 -21.35 -22.20
C SER A 40 6.50 -22.56 -22.26
N ILE A 41 6.01 -23.04 -21.11
CA ILE A 41 5.11 -24.20 -21.07
C ILE A 41 3.76 -23.83 -21.72
N THR A 42 3.19 -22.66 -21.39
CA THR A 42 1.91 -22.21 -21.95
C THR A 42 2.02 -22.00 -23.47
N SER A 43 3.11 -21.42 -23.94
CA SER A 43 3.36 -21.27 -25.40
C SER A 43 3.42 -22.62 -26.11
N LEU A 44 4.05 -23.65 -25.53
CA LEU A 44 4.14 -24.97 -26.12
C LEU A 44 2.82 -25.75 -26.12
N VAL A 45 1.99 -25.58 -25.10
CA VAL A 45 0.75 -26.35 -24.90
C VAL A 45 -0.45 -25.66 -25.55
N VAL A 46 -0.59 -24.36 -25.36
CA VAL A 46 -1.75 -23.57 -25.80
C VAL A 46 -1.46 -22.82 -27.10
N GLY A 47 -0.18 -22.54 -27.38
CA GLY A 47 0.22 -21.75 -28.55
C GLY A 47 0.21 -20.26 -28.31
N THR A 48 0.15 -19.81 -27.06
CA THR A 48 0.21 -18.38 -26.67
C THR A 48 1.48 -17.74 -27.21
N THR A 49 1.35 -16.61 -27.89
CA THR A 49 2.47 -15.92 -28.50
C THR A 49 3.14 -14.93 -27.55
N PHE A 50 4.38 -14.50 -27.88
CA PHE A 50 5.05 -13.45 -27.12
C PHE A 50 4.23 -12.17 -27.04
N ASN A 51 3.53 -11.81 -28.11
CA ASN A 51 2.69 -10.61 -28.14
C ASN A 51 1.51 -10.70 -27.16
N ASP A 52 0.93 -11.89 -26.99
CA ASP A 52 -0.18 -12.10 -26.05
C ASP A 52 0.28 -11.89 -24.60
N PHE A 53 1.51 -12.31 -24.26
CA PHE A 53 2.10 -12.02 -22.95
C PHE A 53 2.33 -10.53 -22.72
N ILE A 54 2.83 -9.81 -23.74
CA ILE A 54 3.05 -8.36 -23.64
C ILE A 54 1.72 -7.60 -23.49
N VAL A 55 0.67 -8.00 -24.20
CA VAL A 55 -0.67 -7.41 -24.08
C VAL A 55 -1.29 -7.74 -22.74
N GLY A 56 -0.99 -8.89 -22.14
CA GLY A 56 -1.45 -9.27 -20.80
C GLY A 56 -0.86 -8.43 -19.66
N ILE A 57 0.18 -7.63 -19.92
CA ILE A 57 0.79 -6.75 -18.91
C ILE A 57 0.02 -5.42 -18.85
N GLN A 58 -0.43 -5.03 -17.69
CA GLN A 58 -1.05 -3.71 -17.43
C GLN A 58 0.02 -2.61 -17.41
N TRP A 59 0.47 -2.18 -18.60
CA TRP A 59 1.51 -1.15 -18.75
C TRP A 59 1.18 0.17 -18.08
N GLN A 60 -0.10 0.53 -18.02
CA GLN A 60 -0.55 1.75 -17.33
C GLN A 60 -0.18 1.69 -15.84
N ALA A 61 -0.41 0.56 -15.18
CA ALA A 61 -0.03 0.36 -13.78
C ALA A 61 1.47 0.45 -13.59
N ILE A 62 2.26 -0.20 -14.46
CA ILE A 62 3.73 -0.16 -14.41
C ILE A 62 4.25 1.28 -14.56
N ILE A 63 3.69 2.06 -15.50
CA ILE A 63 4.06 3.47 -15.69
C ILE A 63 3.75 4.30 -14.44
N VAL A 64 2.57 4.10 -13.83
CA VAL A 64 2.21 4.83 -12.60
C VAL A 64 3.17 4.49 -11.45
N ILE A 65 3.47 3.21 -11.22
CA ILE A 65 4.40 2.76 -10.17
C ILE A 65 5.78 3.39 -10.36
N LEU A 66 6.31 3.35 -11.58
CA LEU A 66 7.60 3.96 -11.90
C LEU A 66 7.61 5.47 -11.66
N CYS A 67 6.56 6.17 -12.10
CA CYS A 67 6.45 7.63 -11.94
C CYS A 67 6.25 8.03 -10.48
N MET A 68 5.45 7.28 -9.73
CA MET A 68 5.28 7.50 -8.29
C MET A 68 6.58 7.28 -7.52
N SER A 69 7.39 6.27 -7.88
CA SER A 69 8.73 6.07 -7.31
C SER A 69 9.64 7.27 -7.54
N LEU A 70 9.62 7.88 -8.74
CA LEU A 70 10.38 9.11 -9.04
C LEU A 70 9.90 10.31 -8.21
N ILE A 71 8.58 10.54 -8.14
CA ILE A 71 7.99 11.63 -7.35
C ILE A 71 8.37 11.48 -5.88
N THR A 72 8.24 10.26 -5.36
CA THR A 72 8.59 9.90 -3.98
C THR A 72 10.07 10.12 -3.71
N LYS A 73 10.96 9.74 -4.62
CA LYS A 73 12.39 9.97 -4.50
C LYS A 73 12.74 11.48 -4.41
N ILE A 74 12.07 12.29 -5.20
CA ILE A 74 12.27 13.76 -5.16
C ILE A 74 11.74 14.32 -3.84
N ALA A 75 10.62 13.82 -3.31
CA ALA A 75 10.10 14.19 -2.00
C ALA A 75 11.10 13.87 -0.88
N GLN A 76 11.74 12.70 -0.93
CA GLN A 76 12.80 12.28 0.00
C GLN A 76 14.04 13.19 -0.10
N ASP A 77 14.56 13.38 -1.31
CA ASP A 77 15.75 14.25 -1.55
C ASP A 77 15.50 15.70 -1.11
N SER A 78 14.24 16.12 -1.03
CA SER A 78 13.81 17.46 -0.57
C SER A 78 13.63 17.55 0.96
N ASN A 79 13.78 16.45 1.69
CA ASN A 79 13.58 16.35 3.15
C ASN A 79 12.17 16.78 3.62
N ILE A 80 11.15 16.63 2.79
CA ILE A 80 9.77 17.04 3.12
C ILE A 80 9.21 16.20 4.27
N LEU A 81 9.43 14.88 4.23
CA LEU A 81 8.89 13.95 5.21
C LEU A 81 9.59 14.07 6.56
N GLU A 82 10.91 14.24 6.53
CA GLU A 82 11.72 14.48 7.73
C GLU A 82 11.30 15.76 8.44
N PHE A 83 11.11 16.84 7.67
CA PHE A 83 10.63 18.12 8.20
C PHE A 83 9.25 17.96 8.84
N LEU A 84 8.31 17.27 8.18
CA LEU A 84 6.97 17.04 8.71
C LEU A 84 7.01 16.30 10.05
N ALA A 85 7.78 15.22 10.15
CA ALA A 85 7.89 14.42 11.38
C ALA A 85 8.41 15.26 12.57
N VAL A 86 9.46 16.04 12.34
CA VAL A 86 10.06 16.89 13.38
C VAL A 86 9.12 18.04 13.75
N LYS A 87 8.45 18.64 12.76
CA LYS A 87 7.47 19.72 12.99
C LYS A 87 6.28 19.24 13.81
N LEU A 88 5.77 18.02 13.55
CA LEU A 88 4.68 17.43 14.35
C LEU A 88 5.04 17.32 15.82
N PHE A 89 6.24 16.84 16.10
CA PHE A 89 6.74 16.78 17.47
C PHE A 89 6.78 18.16 18.11
N LYS A 90 7.30 19.17 17.43
CA LYS A 90 7.36 20.55 17.92
C LYS A 90 5.95 21.14 18.16
N VAL A 91 5.01 20.91 17.25
CA VAL A 91 3.61 21.35 17.37
C VAL A 91 2.92 20.67 18.54
N SER A 92 3.21 19.41 18.84
CA SER A 92 2.67 18.69 19.99
C SER A 92 3.14 19.25 21.34
N LYS A 93 4.12 20.16 21.34
CA LYS A 93 4.77 20.70 22.54
C LYS A 93 5.24 19.60 23.50
N GLY A 94 5.67 18.47 22.96
CA GLY A 94 6.08 17.29 23.72
C GLY A 94 4.93 16.58 24.47
N ASN A 95 3.68 16.92 24.19
CA ASN A 95 2.54 16.16 24.72
C ASN A 95 2.46 14.82 23.98
N GLN A 96 2.65 13.74 24.76
CA GLN A 96 2.71 12.37 24.27
C GLN A 96 1.46 11.97 23.46
N ARG A 97 0.28 12.33 23.98
CA ARG A 97 -1.00 12.01 23.36
C ARG A 97 -1.22 12.79 22.07
N ILE A 98 -0.95 14.10 22.11
CA ILE A 98 -1.07 14.96 20.92
C ILE A 98 -0.09 14.53 19.84
N PHE A 99 1.16 14.19 20.23
CA PHE A 99 2.16 13.68 19.28
C PHE A 99 1.70 12.39 18.62
N PHE A 100 1.17 11.43 19.39
CA PHE A 100 0.66 10.18 18.85
C PHE A 100 -0.48 10.39 17.85
N TRP A 101 -1.47 11.22 18.21
CA TRP A 101 -2.60 11.55 17.34
C TRP A 101 -2.13 12.20 16.03
N LEU A 102 -1.27 13.21 16.14
CA LEU A 102 -0.72 13.91 14.97
C LEU A 102 0.12 12.97 14.11
N LEU A 103 0.95 12.13 14.73
CA LEU A 103 1.78 11.15 14.01
C LEU A 103 0.90 10.20 13.20
N CYS A 104 -0.06 9.54 13.82
CA CYS A 104 -0.95 8.61 13.13
C CYS A 104 -1.74 9.30 12.00
N THR A 105 -2.28 10.49 12.25
CA THR A 105 -3.03 11.24 11.23
C THR A 105 -2.16 11.61 10.04
N ILE A 106 -0.96 12.17 10.28
CA ILE A 106 -0.05 12.55 9.20
C ILE A 106 0.49 11.32 8.47
N THR A 107 0.79 10.25 9.19
CA THR A 107 1.23 9.00 8.56
C THR A 107 0.18 8.45 7.59
N THR A 108 -1.10 8.48 7.98
CA THR A 108 -2.22 8.10 7.10
C THR A 108 -2.31 9.00 5.88
N LEU A 109 -2.24 10.33 6.06
CA LEU A 109 -2.29 11.28 4.95
C LEU A 109 -1.10 11.14 4.00
N LEU A 110 0.09 10.84 4.52
CA LEU A 110 1.26 10.56 3.70
C LEU A 110 1.13 9.24 2.95
N ALA A 111 0.64 8.18 3.61
CA ALA A 111 0.38 6.89 2.97
C ALA A 111 -0.71 6.95 1.89
N ALA A 112 -1.64 7.90 2.00
CA ALA A 112 -2.61 8.16 0.92
C ALA A 112 -1.97 8.72 -0.37
N VAL A 113 -0.73 9.16 -0.31
CA VAL A 113 -0.09 9.94 -1.38
C VAL A 113 1.24 9.37 -1.82
N ILE A 114 1.94 8.72 -0.90
CA ILE A 114 3.29 8.17 -1.06
C ILE A 114 3.24 6.70 -0.67
N SER A 115 4.04 5.87 -1.35
CA SER A 115 4.15 4.45 -1.02
C SER A 115 4.32 4.22 0.49
N ASP A 116 3.55 3.30 1.01
CA ASP A 116 3.49 2.87 2.41
C ASP A 116 4.86 2.48 2.98
N ILE A 117 5.68 1.74 2.21
CA ILE A 117 7.03 1.35 2.58
C ILE A 117 7.92 2.59 2.80
N VAL A 118 7.82 3.57 1.90
CA VAL A 118 8.64 4.79 1.97
C VAL A 118 8.26 5.63 3.18
N VAL A 119 6.98 5.72 3.50
CA VAL A 119 6.51 6.42 4.70
C VAL A 119 7.15 5.80 5.95
N VAL A 120 7.18 4.47 6.05
CA VAL A 120 7.83 3.76 7.15
C VAL A 120 9.34 4.00 7.18
N LEU A 121 10.03 3.84 6.04
CA LEU A 121 11.49 4.01 5.95
C LEU A 121 11.96 5.36 6.46
N ILE A 122 11.18 6.41 6.26
CA ILE A 122 11.54 7.78 6.66
C ILE A 122 11.07 8.08 8.08
N LEU A 123 9.79 7.82 8.38
CA LEU A 123 9.20 8.25 9.65
C LEU A 123 9.65 7.36 10.82
N ALA A 124 9.76 6.05 10.64
CA ALA A 124 10.09 5.16 11.75
C ALA A 124 11.44 5.48 12.43
N PRO A 125 12.56 5.70 11.70
CA PRO A 125 13.82 6.08 12.35
C PRO A 125 13.73 7.42 13.09
N ILE A 126 12.95 8.38 12.58
CA ILE A 126 12.78 9.70 13.23
C ILE A 126 11.97 9.54 14.52
N VAL A 127 10.87 8.79 14.46
CA VAL A 127 10.03 8.50 15.63
C VAL A 127 10.85 7.79 16.71
N ILE A 128 11.66 6.79 16.34
CA ILE A 128 12.52 6.08 17.28
C ILE A 128 13.50 7.04 17.94
N ARG A 129 14.18 7.91 17.18
CA ARG A 129 15.11 8.91 17.72
C ARG A 129 14.42 9.89 18.65
N LEU A 130 13.25 10.42 18.26
CA LEU A 130 12.48 11.34 19.11
C LEU A 130 12.05 10.68 20.42
N CYS A 131 11.56 9.43 20.35
CA CYS A 131 11.21 8.65 21.54
C CYS A 131 12.43 8.39 22.42
N HIS A 132 13.59 8.09 21.83
CA HIS A 132 14.84 7.89 22.56
C HIS A 132 15.26 9.17 23.31
N PHE A 133 15.24 10.33 22.65
CA PHE A 133 15.52 11.62 23.31
C PHE A 133 14.54 11.94 24.45
N LEU A 134 13.28 11.55 24.31
CA LEU A 134 12.26 11.71 25.34
C LEU A 134 12.32 10.63 26.43
N ARG A 135 13.19 9.65 26.30
CA ARG A 135 13.28 8.47 27.19
C ARG A 135 11.97 7.70 27.32
N ILE A 136 11.21 7.62 26.23
CA ILE A 136 9.96 6.85 26.13
C ILE A 136 10.12 5.68 25.16
N ARG A 137 9.22 4.70 25.27
CA ARG A 137 9.22 3.52 24.41
C ARG A 137 8.58 3.84 23.06
N SER A 138 9.29 3.56 21.98
CA SER A 138 8.81 3.87 20.61
C SER A 138 7.85 2.85 20.02
N GLY A 139 7.78 1.61 20.53
CA GLY A 139 7.03 0.53 19.91
C GLY A 139 5.54 0.78 19.74
N THR A 140 4.88 1.48 20.70
CA THR A 140 3.46 1.83 20.58
C THR A 140 3.23 2.89 19.49
N TYR A 141 4.17 3.82 19.30
CA TYR A 141 4.11 4.81 18.21
C TYR A 141 4.27 4.15 16.85
N LEU A 142 5.21 3.20 16.74
CA LEU A 142 5.43 2.43 15.52
C LEU A 142 4.22 1.55 15.18
N LEU A 143 3.59 0.91 16.17
CA LEU A 143 2.35 0.17 15.98
C LEU A 143 1.21 1.07 15.47
N GLY A 144 1.02 2.23 16.08
CA GLY A 144 0.01 3.17 15.61
C GLY A 144 0.28 3.64 14.19
N MET A 145 1.52 3.95 13.88
CA MET A 145 1.96 4.38 12.57
C MET A 145 1.65 3.32 11.50
N THR A 146 2.08 2.07 11.69
CA THR A 146 1.94 1.02 10.67
C THR A 146 0.49 0.61 10.44
N ILE A 147 -0.35 0.50 11.50
CA ILE A 147 -1.79 0.21 11.35
C ILE A 147 -2.51 1.35 10.61
N CYS A 148 -2.14 2.60 10.88
CA CYS A 148 -2.74 3.75 10.24
C CYS A 148 -2.29 3.94 8.78
N ILE A 149 -1.11 3.45 8.39
CA ILE A 149 -0.66 3.41 7.00
C ILE A 149 -1.64 2.63 6.12
N ASN A 150 -2.04 1.43 6.55
CA ASN A 150 -2.96 0.57 5.79
C ASN A 150 -4.36 1.20 5.63
N ILE A 151 -4.78 2.09 6.54
CA ILE A 151 -5.98 2.91 6.36
C ILE A 151 -5.74 4.00 5.30
N GLY A 152 -4.56 4.61 5.31
CA GLY A 152 -4.16 5.62 4.33
C GLY A 152 -4.16 5.08 2.91
N SER A 153 -3.76 3.83 2.74
CA SER A 153 -3.72 3.16 1.44
C SER A 153 -5.10 3.03 0.76
N ILE A 154 -6.21 3.15 1.47
CA ILE A 154 -7.56 3.11 0.88
C ILE A 154 -7.97 4.45 0.26
N ILE A 155 -7.31 5.55 0.59
CA ILE A 155 -7.81 6.92 0.32
C ILE A 155 -7.67 7.33 -1.14
N THR A 156 -6.65 6.81 -1.86
CA THR A 156 -6.38 7.18 -3.26
C THR A 156 -6.03 5.97 -4.13
N PRO A 157 -6.22 6.07 -5.46
CA PRO A 157 -5.89 4.98 -6.38
C PRO A 157 -4.39 4.75 -6.57
N PHE A 158 -3.53 5.65 -6.11
CA PHE A 158 -2.07 5.61 -6.30
C PHE A 158 -1.28 5.49 -4.98
N SER A 159 -1.96 5.24 -3.88
CA SER A 159 -1.37 5.13 -2.55
C SER A 159 -0.49 3.88 -2.38
N SER A 160 -0.86 2.80 -3.04
CA SER A 160 -0.18 1.51 -2.95
C SER A 160 -0.17 0.79 -4.31
N GLY A 161 0.70 -0.19 -4.46
CA GLY A 161 0.81 -0.97 -5.70
C GLY A 161 -0.48 -1.70 -6.05
N GLU A 162 -1.14 -2.31 -5.07
CA GLU A 162 -2.41 -2.99 -5.25
C GLU A 162 -3.54 -2.05 -5.70
N ASN A 163 -3.61 -0.84 -5.13
CA ASN A 163 -4.63 0.13 -5.56
C ASN A 163 -4.37 0.65 -6.98
N ILE A 164 -3.10 0.84 -7.37
CA ILE A 164 -2.74 1.19 -8.75
C ILE A 164 -3.22 0.09 -9.71
N ILE A 165 -3.00 -1.18 -9.37
CA ILE A 165 -3.44 -2.33 -10.16
C ILE A 165 -4.97 -2.34 -10.30
N ILE A 166 -5.69 -2.25 -9.18
CA ILE A 166 -7.16 -2.29 -9.16
C ILE A 166 -7.74 -1.08 -9.91
N SER A 167 -7.23 0.11 -9.63
CA SER A 167 -7.73 1.33 -10.27
C SER A 167 -7.50 1.36 -11.78
N THR A 168 -6.39 0.79 -12.23
CA THR A 168 -6.08 0.67 -13.67
C THR A 168 -6.98 -0.35 -14.34
N GLU A 169 -7.22 -1.50 -13.70
CA GLU A 169 -8.07 -2.57 -14.23
C GLU A 169 -9.53 -2.15 -14.39
N PHE A 170 -10.07 -1.49 -13.38
CA PHE A 170 -11.47 -1.06 -13.35
C PHE A 170 -11.68 0.42 -13.75
N GLU A 171 -10.66 1.08 -14.29
CA GLU A 171 -10.67 2.48 -14.71
C GLU A 171 -11.16 3.45 -13.62
N LEU A 172 -10.80 3.17 -12.35
CA LEU A 172 -11.21 3.98 -11.20
C LEU A 172 -10.31 5.21 -11.06
N ASN A 173 -10.91 6.37 -11.22
CA ASN A 173 -10.21 7.64 -11.04
C ASN A 173 -10.15 8.09 -9.58
N THR A 174 -9.38 9.14 -9.31
CA THR A 174 -9.23 9.69 -7.95
C THR A 174 -10.56 10.17 -7.37
N PHE A 175 -11.45 10.70 -8.19
CA PHE A 175 -12.78 11.17 -7.75
C PHE A 175 -13.63 10.03 -7.22
N TYR A 176 -13.57 8.84 -7.84
CA TYR A 176 -14.21 7.63 -7.34
C TYR A 176 -13.78 7.29 -5.92
N PHE A 177 -12.46 7.34 -5.65
CA PHE A 177 -11.92 7.09 -4.32
C PHE A 177 -12.35 8.15 -3.29
N ILE A 178 -12.32 9.44 -3.67
CA ILE A 178 -12.77 10.54 -2.82
C ILE A 178 -14.23 10.34 -2.42
N GLN A 179 -15.09 10.06 -3.39
CA GLN A 179 -16.52 9.95 -3.16
C GLN A 179 -16.90 8.74 -2.30
N ASN A 180 -16.23 7.58 -2.51
CA ASN A 180 -16.66 6.33 -1.92
C ASN A 180 -15.86 5.94 -0.66
N PHE A 181 -14.61 6.38 -0.52
CA PHE A 181 -13.73 5.87 0.55
C PHE A 181 -13.31 6.91 1.59
N TRP A 182 -13.32 8.23 1.30
CA TRP A 182 -12.78 9.22 2.22
C TRP A 182 -13.50 9.26 3.55
N ILE A 183 -14.83 9.36 3.54
CA ILE A 183 -15.63 9.43 4.78
C ILE A 183 -15.39 8.18 5.62
N PHE A 184 -15.39 7.02 4.99
CA PHE A 184 -15.15 5.73 5.64
C PHE A 184 -13.73 5.66 6.22
N SER A 185 -12.70 6.02 5.45
CA SER A 185 -11.31 5.98 5.88
C SER A 185 -11.02 6.93 7.03
N PHE A 186 -11.55 8.15 7.01
CA PHE A 186 -11.39 9.09 8.11
C PHE A 186 -12.13 8.63 9.37
N PHE A 187 -13.31 8.06 9.24
CA PHE A 187 -14.01 7.45 10.38
C PHE A 187 -13.17 6.32 11.00
N LEU A 188 -12.66 5.39 10.17
CA LEU A 188 -11.78 4.32 10.63
C LEU A 188 -10.51 4.86 11.29
N LEU A 189 -9.88 5.86 10.70
CA LEU A 189 -8.67 6.49 11.24
C LEU A 189 -8.89 7.00 12.65
N PHE A 190 -9.89 7.86 12.85
CA PHE A 190 -10.15 8.45 14.16
C PHE A 190 -10.54 7.41 15.20
N LEU A 191 -11.33 6.41 14.81
CA LEU A 191 -11.68 5.30 15.69
C LEU A 191 -10.43 4.48 16.06
N THR A 192 -9.58 4.17 15.09
CA THR A 192 -8.34 3.41 15.31
C THR A 192 -7.40 4.15 16.24
N ILE A 193 -7.16 5.44 16.01
CA ILE A 193 -6.30 6.26 16.88
C ILE A 193 -6.88 6.32 18.29
N TYR A 194 -8.20 6.52 18.43
CA TYR A 194 -8.88 6.55 19.73
C TYR A 194 -8.70 5.21 20.48
N LEU A 195 -8.89 4.08 19.83
CA LEU A 195 -8.73 2.76 20.45
C LEU A 195 -7.26 2.49 20.81
N LEU A 196 -6.32 2.80 19.92
CA LEU A 196 -4.88 2.68 20.20
C LEU A 196 -4.45 3.55 21.38
N ASP A 197 -4.93 4.81 21.43
CA ASP A 197 -4.66 5.71 22.53
C ASP A 197 -5.24 5.15 23.85
N ARG A 198 -6.49 4.73 23.85
CA ARG A 198 -7.18 4.25 25.06
C ARG A 198 -6.62 2.96 25.62
N PHE A 199 -6.23 2.02 24.75
CA PHE A 199 -5.86 0.67 25.16
C PHE A 199 -4.35 0.41 25.22
N LEU A 200 -3.55 1.12 24.41
CA LEU A 200 -2.10 0.93 24.32
C LEU A 200 -1.33 2.13 24.85
N LEU A 201 -1.53 3.34 24.30
CA LEU A 201 -0.77 4.52 24.69
C LEU A 201 -1.00 4.92 26.16
N SER A 202 -2.21 4.78 26.66
CA SER A 202 -2.55 5.09 28.06
C SER A 202 -1.78 4.26 29.09
N LYS A 203 -1.21 3.12 28.68
CA LYS A 203 -0.40 2.23 29.52
C LYS A 203 1.09 2.51 29.43
N GLU A 204 1.52 3.36 28.52
CA GLU A 204 2.92 3.74 28.39
C GLU A 204 3.31 4.76 29.48
N PRO A 205 4.57 4.73 29.97
CA PRO A 205 5.05 5.68 30.96
C PRO A 205 4.95 7.11 30.42
N LYS A 206 4.60 8.06 31.31
CA LYS A 206 4.50 9.46 30.95
C LYS A 206 5.90 10.07 30.80
N ILE A 207 5.99 11.07 29.91
CA ILE A 207 7.21 11.85 29.71
C ILE A 207 7.48 12.72 30.94
N ASP A 208 8.75 12.80 31.35
CA ASP A 208 9.20 13.75 32.36
C ASP A 208 9.14 15.19 31.79
N GLU A 209 8.59 16.13 32.58
CA GLU A 209 8.39 17.52 32.16
C GLU A 209 9.73 18.28 31.94
N GLU A 210 10.80 17.92 32.66
CA GLU A 210 12.13 18.52 32.44
C GLU A 210 12.74 18.04 31.11
N GLN A 211 12.64 16.72 30.85
CA GLN A 211 13.09 16.13 29.60
C GLN A 211 12.34 16.69 28.40
N LYS A 212 11.06 16.88 28.54
CA LYS A 212 10.17 17.46 27.52
C LYS A 212 10.63 18.85 27.10
N LYS A 213 10.86 19.76 28.05
CA LYS A 213 11.36 21.12 27.76
C LYS A 213 12.71 21.08 27.05
N PHE A 214 13.64 20.29 27.57
CA PHE A 214 14.98 20.14 27.00
C PHE A 214 14.92 19.69 25.52
N VAL A 215 14.10 18.67 25.20
CA VAL A 215 14.01 18.15 23.81
C VAL A 215 13.33 19.17 22.88
N ILE A 216 12.31 19.90 23.34
CA ILE A 216 11.63 20.92 22.53
C ILE A 216 12.60 22.04 22.14
N ASP A 217 13.46 22.46 23.06
CA ASP A 217 14.43 23.53 22.83
C ASP A 217 15.58 23.07 21.90
N LEU A 218 15.94 21.79 21.94
CA LEU A 218 16.97 21.20 21.08
C LEU A 218 16.51 20.92 19.64
N VAL A 219 15.21 20.67 19.45
CA VAL A 219 14.67 20.27 18.14
C VAL A 219 14.44 21.50 17.27
N ASP A 220 15.38 21.74 16.33
CA ASP A 220 15.23 22.76 15.30
C ASP A 220 14.74 22.15 13.99
N THR A 221 13.55 22.59 13.55
CA THR A 221 12.93 22.13 12.29
C THR A 221 13.69 22.61 11.06
N ASP A 222 14.38 23.76 11.15
CA ASP A 222 15.07 24.38 10.01
C ASP A 222 16.35 23.61 9.64
N ILE A 223 16.95 22.90 10.58
CA ILE A 223 18.13 22.03 10.34
C ILE A 223 17.78 20.87 9.39
N MET A 224 16.51 20.41 9.37
CA MET A 224 16.08 19.34 8.48
C MET A 224 16.06 19.76 7.02
N ILE A 225 15.97 21.04 6.72
CA ILE A 225 15.90 21.58 5.36
C ILE A 225 17.29 21.87 4.83
N LYS A 226 17.89 20.94 4.10
CA LYS A 226 19.21 21.12 3.50
C LYS A 226 19.24 22.21 2.42
N ASN A 227 18.18 22.30 1.61
CA ASN A 227 18.03 23.29 0.55
C ASN A 227 16.62 23.91 0.59
N LYS A 228 16.50 25.12 1.14
CA LYS A 228 15.21 25.80 1.30
C LYS A 228 14.47 26.01 -0.02
N LYS A 229 15.17 26.37 -1.10
CA LYS A 229 14.54 26.60 -2.42
C LYS A 229 13.96 25.31 -2.98
N MET A 230 14.72 24.22 -2.92
CA MET A 230 14.29 22.89 -3.36
C MET A 230 13.10 22.39 -2.53
N PHE A 231 13.16 22.54 -1.20
CA PHE A 231 12.11 22.13 -0.28
C PHE A 231 10.77 22.81 -0.60
N TYR A 232 10.73 24.17 -0.65
CA TYR A 232 9.48 24.89 -0.90
C TYR A 232 8.94 24.64 -2.31
N PHE A 233 9.83 24.62 -3.32
CA PHE A 233 9.41 24.33 -4.68
C PHE A 233 8.79 22.94 -4.80
N ASN A 234 9.46 21.89 -4.29
CA ASN A 234 8.97 20.53 -4.40
C ASN A 234 7.74 20.28 -3.53
N SER A 235 7.63 20.90 -2.36
CA SER A 235 6.41 20.82 -1.54
C SER A 235 5.19 21.36 -2.29
N ILE A 236 5.31 22.52 -2.94
CA ILE A 236 4.22 23.09 -3.74
C ILE A 236 3.95 22.26 -4.99
N ALA A 237 5.01 21.83 -5.70
CA ALA A 237 4.88 21.03 -6.91
C ALA A 237 4.20 19.67 -6.65
N ILE A 238 4.56 18.99 -5.55
CA ILE A 238 3.95 17.71 -5.19
C ILE A 238 2.47 17.89 -4.84
N ILE A 239 2.11 18.91 -4.06
CA ILE A 239 0.69 19.21 -3.79
C ILE A 239 -0.06 19.48 -5.11
N PHE A 240 0.53 20.24 -6.02
CA PHE A 240 -0.06 20.52 -7.32
C PHE A 240 -0.24 19.25 -8.17
N ILE A 241 0.72 18.33 -8.17
CA ILE A 241 0.63 17.03 -8.85
C ILE A 241 -0.57 16.22 -8.33
N PHE A 242 -0.80 16.20 -7.01
CA PHE A 242 -1.96 15.50 -6.45
C PHE A 242 -3.29 16.14 -6.82
N VAL A 243 -3.33 17.47 -6.93
CA VAL A 243 -4.50 18.17 -7.46
C VAL A 243 -4.73 17.78 -8.94
N LEU A 244 -3.66 17.66 -9.74
CA LEU A 244 -3.78 17.18 -11.12
C LEU A 244 -4.31 15.74 -11.19
N PHE A 245 -3.86 14.84 -10.30
CA PHE A 245 -4.38 13.47 -10.22
C PHE A 245 -5.87 13.40 -9.86
N ALA A 246 -6.37 14.38 -9.11
CA ALA A 246 -7.79 14.47 -8.78
C ALA A 246 -8.65 14.99 -9.95
N ILE A 247 -8.10 15.86 -10.79
CA ILE A 247 -8.86 16.56 -11.85
C ILE A 247 -8.76 15.82 -13.19
N LEU A 248 -7.57 15.27 -13.53
CA LEU A 248 -7.31 14.67 -14.83
C LEU A 248 -7.70 13.18 -14.86
N PRO A 249 -8.40 12.71 -15.89
CA PRO A 249 -8.96 11.36 -15.92
C PRO A 249 -7.90 10.27 -16.18
N LEU A 250 -6.79 10.60 -16.86
CA LEU A 250 -5.77 9.62 -17.25
C LEU A 250 -4.60 9.64 -16.28
N LEU A 251 -4.70 8.86 -15.20
CA LEU A 251 -3.72 8.82 -14.11
C LEU A 251 -2.29 8.54 -14.62
N TYR A 252 -2.11 7.57 -15.52
CA TYR A 252 -0.78 7.17 -15.99
C TYR A 252 -0.07 8.24 -16.82
N LEU A 253 -0.82 8.98 -17.67
CA LEU A 253 -0.24 10.10 -18.43
C LEU A 253 0.09 11.29 -17.51
N THR A 254 -0.82 11.60 -16.59
CA THR A 254 -0.63 12.66 -15.61
C THR A 254 0.58 12.37 -14.73
N ALA A 255 0.73 11.13 -14.26
CA ALA A 255 1.89 10.71 -13.48
C ALA A 255 3.19 10.82 -14.29
N ALA A 256 3.19 10.35 -15.55
CA ALA A 256 4.37 10.41 -16.40
C ALA A 256 4.81 11.85 -16.68
N MET A 257 3.89 12.71 -17.11
CA MET A 257 4.20 14.12 -17.39
C MET A 257 4.66 14.85 -16.13
N SER A 258 3.97 14.66 -15.02
CA SER A 258 4.31 15.29 -13.74
C SER A 258 5.68 14.86 -13.23
N ALA A 259 5.98 13.55 -13.25
CA ALA A 259 7.27 13.02 -12.81
C ALA A 259 8.41 13.55 -13.69
N LEU A 260 8.26 13.55 -15.01
CA LEU A 260 9.30 14.02 -15.94
C LEU A 260 9.55 15.53 -15.79
N ILE A 261 8.49 16.35 -15.69
CA ILE A 261 8.63 17.79 -15.44
C ILE A 261 9.33 18.03 -14.10
N LEU A 262 8.93 17.31 -13.05
CA LEU A 262 9.52 17.44 -11.72
C LEU A 262 10.99 17.06 -11.72
N VAL A 263 11.39 15.99 -12.41
CA VAL A 263 12.81 15.58 -12.60
C VAL A 263 13.60 16.66 -13.34
N LEU A 264 13.08 17.17 -14.46
CA LEU A 264 13.75 18.21 -15.24
C LEU A 264 14.01 19.50 -14.44
N VAL A 265 13.02 19.94 -13.67
CA VAL A 265 13.16 21.12 -12.83
C VAL A 265 14.12 20.87 -11.67
N ASN A 266 14.05 19.70 -11.03
CA ASN A 266 14.94 19.35 -9.92
C ASN A 266 16.40 19.20 -10.31
N ARG A 267 16.72 18.95 -11.57
CA ARG A 267 18.08 18.97 -12.08
C ARG A 267 18.81 20.30 -11.79
N LYS A 268 18.07 21.41 -11.68
CA LYS A 268 18.65 22.72 -11.31
C LYS A 268 19.15 22.76 -9.86
N PHE A 269 18.54 21.98 -8.98
CA PHE A 269 18.87 21.93 -7.55
C PHE A 269 19.91 20.85 -7.22
N THR A 270 19.72 19.65 -7.75
CA THR A 270 20.52 18.47 -7.40
C THR A 270 21.70 18.24 -8.34
N LYS A 271 21.64 18.78 -9.56
CA LYS A 271 22.55 18.49 -10.70
C LYS A 271 22.58 17.02 -11.10
N LYS A 272 21.70 16.19 -10.53
CA LYS A 272 21.59 14.76 -10.86
C LYS A 272 20.86 14.60 -12.20
N PRO A 273 21.41 13.84 -13.16
CA PRO A 273 20.71 13.47 -14.38
C PRO A 273 19.66 12.39 -14.09
N MET A 274 18.70 12.20 -15.01
CA MET A 274 17.66 11.18 -14.92
C MET A 274 18.24 9.78 -14.62
N GLY A 275 19.37 9.41 -15.25
CA GLY A 275 20.00 8.10 -15.05
C GLY A 275 20.47 7.84 -13.62
N GLU A 276 20.76 8.87 -12.81
CA GLU A 276 21.06 8.68 -11.39
C GLU A 276 19.79 8.44 -10.57
N LEU A 277 18.70 9.16 -10.88
CA LEU A 277 17.43 8.96 -10.21
C LEU A 277 16.83 7.57 -10.52
N LEU A 278 17.03 7.09 -11.75
CA LEU A 278 16.60 5.75 -12.16
C LEU A 278 17.30 4.62 -11.39
N LYS A 279 18.53 4.85 -10.88
CA LYS A 279 19.23 3.86 -10.03
C LYS A 279 18.57 3.67 -8.66
N ASP A 280 17.88 4.69 -8.20
CA ASP A 280 17.22 4.70 -6.89
C ASP A 280 15.76 4.21 -6.96
N ILE A 281 15.27 3.80 -8.15
CA ILE A 281 13.96 3.23 -8.33
C ILE A 281 13.95 1.77 -7.86
N GLU A 282 12.82 1.36 -7.34
CA GLU A 282 12.58 -0.02 -6.90
C GLU A 282 12.30 -0.95 -8.10
N TRP A 283 13.30 -1.18 -8.96
CA TRP A 283 13.19 -2.05 -10.14
C TRP A 283 12.75 -3.47 -9.78
N GLU A 284 13.11 -3.92 -8.59
CA GLU A 284 12.70 -5.23 -8.07
C GLU A 284 11.18 -5.37 -8.07
N ILE A 285 10.46 -4.35 -7.64
CA ILE A 285 9.00 -4.33 -7.61
C ILE A 285 8.42 -4.32 -9.03
N ILE A 286 9.02 -3.56 -9.94
CA ILE A 286 8.57 -3.49 -11.34
C ILE A 286 8.71 -4.85 -12.03
N PHE A 287 9.87 -5.52 -11.94
CA PHE A 287 10.08 -6.85 -12.51
C PHE A 287 9.19 -7.91 -11.87
N PHE A 288 8.96 -7.81 -10.57
CA PHE A 288 8.05 -8.70 -9.87
C PHE A 288 6.62 -8.57 -10.41
N PHE A 289 6.11 -7.36 -10.63
CA PHE A 289 4.77 -7.14 -11.19
C PHE A 289 4.66 -7.65 -12.63
N ILE A 290 5.65 -7.36 -13.48
CA ILE A 290 5.68 -7.88 -14.84
C ILE A 290 5.61 -9.42 -14.83
N SER A 291 6.39 -10.07 -13.95
CA SER A 291 6.37 -11.53 -13.81
C SER A 291 5.00 -12.06 -13.39
N LEU A 292 4.35 -11.39 -12.43
CA LEU A 292 3.01 -11.77 -11.98
C LEU A 292 1.95 -11.62 -13.08
N TYR A 293 1.95 -10.52 -13.83
CA TYR A 293 1.03 -10.32 -14.94
C TYR A 293 1.15 -11.42 -16.00
N VAL A 294 2.38 -11.78 -16.37
CA VAL A 294 2.62 -12.87 -17.33
C VAL A 294 2.13 -14.21 -16.80
N VAL A 295 2.40 -14.54 -15.53
CA VAL A 295 1.94 -15.81 -14.93
C VAL A 295 0.42 -15.86 -14.81
N ILE A 296 -0.22 -14.74 -14.50
CA ILE A 296 -1.69 -14.66 -14.48
C ILE A 296 -2.25 -14.85 -15.89
N LYS A 297 -1.65 -14.24 -16.91
CA LYS A 297 -2.03 -14.50 -18.30
C LYS A 297 -1.91 -15.99 -18.64
N CYS A 298 -0.83 -16.67 -18.20
CA CYS A 298 -0.70 -18.11 -18.34
C CYS A 298 -1.81 -18.89 -17.62
N LEU A 299 -2.22 -18.46 -16.41
CA LEU A 299 -3.35 -19.08 -15.68
C LEU A 299 -4.67 -18.94 -16.45
N LEU A 300 -4.92 -17.75 -17.02
CA LEU A 300 -6.12 -17.51 -17.84
C LEU A 300 -6.13 -18.39 -19.08
N ASP A 301 -5.02 -18.45 -19.81
CA ASP A 301 -4.88 -19.28 -20.99
C ASP A 301 -4.97 -20.79 -20.69
N ALA A 302 -4.63 -21.19 -19.46
CA ALA A 302 -4.79 -22.57 -18.98
C ALA A 302 -6.22 -22.92 -18.55
N GLY A 303 -7.17 -21.94 -18.55
CA GLY A 303 -8.58 -22.16 -18.24
C GLY A 303 -8.97 -21.77 -16.82
N LEU A 304 -8.27 -20.86 -16.18
CA LEU A 304 -8.65 -20.33 -14.85
C LEU A 304 -10.05 -19.70 -14.86
N GLU A 305 -10.39 -18.96 -15.92
CA GLU A 305 -11.69 -18.32 -16.07
C GLU A 305 -12.83 -19.34 -16.17
N GLU A 306 -12.63 -20.45 -16.89
CA GLU A 306 -13.59 -21.53 -17.00
C GLU A 306 -13.90 -22.17 -15.63
N LEU A 307 -12.89 -22.23 -14.76
CA LEU A 307 -13.06 -22.75 -13.41
C LEU A 307 -13.96 -21.84 -12.57
N PHE A 308 -13.82 -20.53 -12.69
CA PHE A 308 -14.70 -19.56 -11.99
C PHE A 308 -16.11 -19.54 -12.57
N THR A 309 -16.27 -19.58 -13.88
CA THR A 309 -17.58 -19.59 -14.54
C THR A 309 -18.36 -20.90 -14.28
N SER A 310 -17.70 -21.96 -13.84
CA SER A 310 -18.37 -23.20 -13.40
C SER A 310 -19.09 -23.06 -12.04
N ILE A 311 -18.79 -22.01 -11.28
CA ILE A 311 -19.45 -21.73 -9.99
C ILE A 311 -20.75 -20.97 -10.28
N PRO A 312 -21.91 -21.42 -9.76
CA PRO A 312 -23.20 -20.77 -10.04
C PRO A 312 -23.37 -19.48 -9.22
N PHE A 313 -22.56 -18.46 -9.51
CA PHE A 313 -22.60 -17.17 -8.81
C PHE A 313 -23.96 -16.47 -8.91
N GLU A 314 -24.73 -16.69 -9.97
CA GLU A 314 -26.09 -16.17 -10.18
C GLU A 314 -27.04 -16.50 -9.02
N THR A 315 -26.78 -17.60 -8.29
CA THR A 315 -27.61 -18.02 -7.16
C THR A 315 -27.28 -17.28 -5.86
N PHE A 316 -26.17 -16.52 -5.83
CA PHE A 316 -25.74 -15.81 -4.64
C PHE A 316 -26.48 -14.48 -4.50
N ASN A 317 -26.94 -14.20 -3.28
CA ASN A 317 -27.42 -12.87 -2.95
C ASN A 317 -26.27 -11.87 -3.04
N PRO A 318 -26.43 -10.68 -3.70
CA PRO A 318 -25.39 -9.66 -3.84
C PRO A 318 -24.73 -9.26 -2.50
N ILE A 319 -25.50 -9.15 -1.42
CA ILE A 319 -24.99 -8.87 -0.08
C ILE A 319 -24.06 -10.00 0.37
N LEU A 320 -24.50 -11.26 0.27
CA LEU A 320 -23.70 -12.42 0.68
C LEU A 320 -22.40 -12.50 -0.13
N LEU A 321 -22.46 -12.27 -1.44
CA LEU A 321 -21.29 -12.31 -2.32
C LEU A 321 -20.27 -11.23 -1.94
N SER A 322 -20.73 -9.99 -1.71
CA SER A 322 -19.85 -8.91 -1.27
C SER A 322 -19.20 -9.20 0.08
N PHE A 323 -19.92 -9.82 1.02
CA PHE A 323 -19.35 -10.29 2.28
C PHE A 323 -18.33 -11.40 2.10
N LEU A 324 -18.60 -12.36 1.24
CA LEU A 324 -17.65 -13.43 0.93
C LEU A 324 -16.35 -12.87 0.35
N ILE A 325 -16.44 -11.90 -0.57
CA ILE A 325 -15.29 -11.19 -1.11
C ILE A 325 -14.54 -10.47 0.01
N LEU A 326 -15.23 -9.70 0.86
CA LEU A 326 -14.61 -9.00 1.98
C LEU A 326 -13.82 -9.96 2.88
N ILE A 327 -14.39 -11.11 3.26
CA ILE A 327 -13.78 -12.07 4.18
C ILE A 327 -12.65 -12.84 3.49
N ILE A 328 -12.90 -13.38 2.30
CA ILE A 328 -11.94 -14.25 1.60
C ILE A 328 -10.73 -13.43 1.18
N VAL A 329 -10.96 -12.27 0.55
CA VAL A 329 -9.85 -11.40 0.11
C VAL A 329 -9.04 -10.90 1.30
N SER A 330 -9.67 -10.50 2.40
CA SER A 330 -8.94 -10.08 3.61
C SER A 330 -8.09 -11.21 4.19
N ALA A 331 -8.63 -12.43 4.25
CA ALA A 331 -7.87 -13.58 4.71
C ALA A 331 -6.68 -13.86 3.78
N VAL A 332 -6.92 -13.95 2.47
CA VAL A 332 -5.87 -14.23 1.48
C VAL A 332 -4.80 -13.13 1.50
N SER A 333 -5.19 -11.85 1.51
CA SER A 333 -4.26 -10.71 1.57
C SER A 333 -3.39 -10.73 2.83
N GLY A 334 -3.96 -11.11 3.97
CA GLY A 334 -3.20 -11.26 5.21
C GLY A 334 -2.12 -12.35 5.14
N PHE A 335 -2.34 -13.44 4.38
CA PHE A 335 -1.39 -14.55 4.29
C PHE A 335 -0.40 -14.43 3.12
N ILE A 336 -0.86 -13.92 1.97
CA ILE A 336 -0.10 -13.97 0.70
C ILE A 336 0.62 -12.65 0.40
N ALA A 337 0.20 -11.57 0.93
CA ALA A 337 0.50 -10.18 0.63
C ALA A 337 -0.53 -9.53 -0.33
N ASN A 338 -0.63 -8.20 -0.25
CA ASN A 338 -1.68 -7.42 -0.92
C ASN A 338 -1.61 -7.52 -2.45
N THR A 339 -0.44 -7.28 -3.03
CA THR A 339 -0.30 -7.14 -4.49
C THR A 339 -0.62 -8.43 -5.28
N PRO A 340 -0.08 -9.61 -4.94
CA PRO A 340 -0.48 -10.84 -5.60
C PRO A 340 -1.97 -11.16 -5.44
N THR A 341 -2.52 -10.84 -4.26
CA THR A 341 -3.95 -10.99 -4.00
C THR A 341 -4.79 -10.10 -4.90
N ALA A 342 -4.38 -8.83 -5.10
CA ALA A 342 -5.05 -7.91 -6.01
C ALA A 342 -5.14 -8.47 -7.44
N LEU A 343 -4.04 -8.98 -7.94
CA LEU A 343 -3.97 -9.52 -9.30
C LEU A 343 -4.87 -10.73 -9.52
N ILE A 344 -4.92 -11.67 -8.57
CA ILE A 344 -5.81 -12.84 -8.67
C ILE A 344 -7.27 -12.41 -8.62
N PHE A 345 -7.61 -11.59 -7.62
CA PHE A 345 -9.00 -11.22 -7.42
C PHE A 345 -9.52 -10.20 -8.44
N ASN A 346 -8.66 -9.45 -9.12
CA ASN A 346 -9.08 -8.65 -10.27
C ASN A 346 -9.84 -9.49 -11.30
N VAL A 347 -9.28 -10.66 -11.66
CA VAL A 347 -9.92 -11.56 -12.63
C VAL A 347 -11.30 -12.02 -12.12
N ILE A 348 -11.38 -12.42 -10.84
CA ILE A 348 -12.63 -12.88 -10.24
C ILE A 348 -13.67 -11.77 -10.23
N ILE A 349 -13.29 -10.57 -9.75
CA ILE A 349 -14.21 -9.42 -9.65
C ILE A 349 -14.64 -8.97 -11.06
N GLN A 350 -13.74 -8.97 -12.03
CA GLN A 350 -14.06 -8.64 -13.42
C GLN A 350 -15.07 -9.63 -14.01
N THR A 351 -14.87 -10.94 -13.79
CA THR A 351 -15.81 -11.98 -14.20
C THR A 351 -17.19 -11.76 -13.55
N LEU A 352 -17.25 -11.47 -12.25
CA LEU A 352 -18.51 -11.19 -11.56
C LEU A 352 -19.25 -9.98 -12.12
N ILE A 353 -18.53 -8.92 -12.47
CA ILE A 353 -19.14 -7.69 -13.01
C ILE A 353 -19.56 -7.88 -14.47
N ILE A 354 -18.69 -8.47 -15.33
CA ILE A 354 -18.93 -8.52 -16.77
C ILE A 354 -19.82 -9.69 -17.17
N GLN A 355 -19.59 -10.88 -16.63
CA GLN A 355 -20.31 -12.10 -17.04
C GLN A 355 -21.58 -12.36 -16.23
N PHE A 356 -21.53 -12.04 -14.93
CA PHE A 356 -22.67 -12.24 -14.02
C PHE A 356 -23.46 -10.96 -13.72
N GLU A 357 -23.10 -9.84 -14.33
CA GLU A 357 -23.78 -8.53 -14.24
C GLU A 357 -24.04 -8.04 -12.81
N PHE A 358 -23.17 -8.39 -11.85
CA PHE A 358 -23.26 -7.86 -10.50
C PHE A 358 -22.92 -6.36 -10.45
N VAL A 359 -23.60 -5.63 -9.56
CA VAL A 359 -23.35 -4.20 -9.34
C VAL A 359 -21.91 -3.96 -8.89
N PRO A 360 -21.11 -3.14 -9.61
CA PRO A 360 -19.68 -2.98 -9.34
C PRO A 360 -19.36 -2.39 -7.96
N LEU A 361 -20.13 -1.39 -7.50
CA LEU A 361 -19.78 -0.58 -6.34
C LEU A 361 -19.60 -1.41 -5.05
N PRO A 362 -20.53 -2.29 -4.61
CA PRO A 362 -20.33 -3.09 -3.40
C PRO A 362 -19.17 -4.08 -3.51
N LEU A 363 -18.96 -4.67 -4.71
CA LEU A 363 -17.89 -5.63 -4.97
C LEU A 363 -16.51 -4.93 -4.90
N LEU A 364 -16.36 -3.80 -5.59
CA LEU A 364 -15.13 -3.03 -5.61
C LEU A 364 -14.82 -2.43 -4.22
N PHE A 365 -15.85 -2.00 -3.49
CA PHE A 365 -15.68 -1.52 -2.13
C PHE A 365 -15.17 -2.64 -1.22
N ALA A 366 -15.81 -3.81 -1.24
CA ALA A 366 -15.38 -4.97 -0.49
C ALA A 366 -13.94 -5.37 -0.84
N PHE A 367 -13.61 -5.38 -2.12
CA PHE A 367 -12.31 -5.78 -2.64
C PHE A 367 -11.19 -4.84 -2.20
N ILE A 368 -11.34 -3.52 -2.44
CA ILE A 368 -10.31 -2.51 -2.09
C ILE A 368 -10.06 -2.47 -0.59
N ILE A 369 -11.13 -2.52 0.22
CA ILE A 369 -11.00 -2.52 1.67
C ILE A 369 -10.36 -3.81 2.17
N ALA A 370 -10.81 -4.96 1.65
CA ALA A 370 -10.31 -6.25 2.05
C ALA A 370 -8.80 -6.40 1.83
N ILE A 371 -8.30 -5.94 0.69
CA ILE A 371 -6.86 -5.99 0.38
C ILE A 371 -6.06 -5.13 1.34
N ASN A 372 -6.42 -3.86 1.48
CA ASN A 372 -5.64 -2.93 2.27
C ASN A 372 -5.70 -3.22 3.78
N LEU A 373 -6.89 -3.51 4.32
CA LEU A 373 -7.04 -3.75 5.76
C LEU A 373 -6.74 -5.20 6.16
N GLY A 374 -6.92 -6.16 5.24
CA GLY A 374 -6.57 -7.56 5.42
C GLY A 374 -5.07 -7.76 5.65
N GLY A 375 -4.21 -6.93 5.06
CA GLY A 375 -2.77 -6.93 5.30
C GLY A 375 -2.38 -6.84 6.78
N ASN A 376 -3.21 -6.24 7.62
CA ASN A 376 -2.98 -6.17 9.07
C ASN A 376 -3.18 -7.50 9.83
N PHE A 377 -3.75 -8.55 9.23
CA PHE A 377 -3.96 -9.83 9.94
C PHE A 377 -2.65 -10.48 10.36
N ILE A 378 -1.68 -10.49 9.47
CA ILE A 378 -0.35 -11.06 9.75
C ILE A 378 0.68 -10.04 9.25
N PRO A 379 1.80 -9.82 9.98
CA PRO A 379 2.79 -8.83 9.58
C PRO A 379 3.37 -9.01 8.17
N GLN A 380 3.34 -10.24 7.61
CA GLN A 380 3.76 -10.52 6.23
C GLN A 380 2.73 -10.05 5.19
N GLY A 381 1.48 -9.81 5.57
CA GLY A 381 0.44 -9.34 4.67
C GLY A 381 0.71 -7.96 4.09
N ALA A 382 1.32 -7.07 4.89
CA ALA A 382 1.67 -5.73 4.45
C ALA A 382 3.19 -5.47 4.51
N ALA A 383 3.76 -4.97 3.44
CA ALA A 383 5.19 -4.68 3.36
C ALA A 383 5.64 -3.61 4.38
N CYS A 384 4.79 -2.63 4.67
CA CYS A 384 5.04 -1.62 5.70
C CYS A 384 5.18 -2.21 7.10
N ASP A 385 4.43 -3.27 7.43
CA ASP A 385 4.50 -3.95 8.72
C ASP A 385 5.83 -4.67 8.91
N MET A 386 6.26 -5.41 7.89
CA MET A 386 7.56 -6.09 7.91
C MET A 386 8.72 -5.11 7.96
N MET A 387 8.63 -3.99 7.23
CA MET A 387 9.65 -2.94 7.28
C MET A 387 9.70 -2.26 8.65
N THR A 388 8.55 -1.99 9.27
CA THR A 388 8.46 -1.45 10.63
C THR A 388 9.15 -2.39 11.63
N LEU A 389 8.89 -3.69 11.56
CA LEU A 389 9.55 -4.68 12.42
C LEU A 389 11.06 -4.75 12.20
N LYS A 390 11.51 -4.70 10.95
CA LYS A 390 12.94 -4.69 10.61
C LYS A 390 13.62 -3.48 11.20
N ILE A 391 13.11 -2.27 10.96
CA ILE A 391 13.69 -1.03 11.49
C ILE A 391 13.68 -1.03 13.02
N ALA A 392 12.60 -1.47 13.65
CA ALA A 392 12.49 -1.55 15.10
C ALA A 392 13.56 -2.49 15.69
N ARG A 393 13.71 -3.67 15.10
CA ARG A 393 14.73 -4.65 15.50
C ARG A 393 16.15 -4.10 15.33
N ASP A 394 16.45 -3.55 14.17
CA ASP A 394 17.79 -3.03 13.84
C ASP A 394 18.14 -1.80 14.69
N SER A 395 17.13 -1.09 15.22
CA SER A 395 17.29 0.05 16.12
C SER A 395 17.19 -0.31 17.61
N GLY A 396 17.07 -1.59 17.96
CA GLY A 396 17.00 -2.05 19.36
C GLY A 396 15.73 -1.68 20.12
N VAL A 397 14.60 -1.64 19.44
CA VAL A 397 13.28 -1.33 20.04
C VAL A 397 12.73 -2.58 20.73
N ASP A 398 12.85 -2.67 22.06
CA ASP A 398 12.47 -3.85 22.84
C ASP A 398 10.96 -4.08 22.91
N ASN A 399 10.15 -3.01 22.85
CA ASN A 399 8.70 -3.09 23.05
C ASN A 399 7.89 -3.22 21.74
N LEU A 400 8.54 -3.60 20.62
CA LEU A 400 7.89 -3.99 19.39
C LEU A 400 8.44 -5.33 18.90
N SER A 401 7.66 -6.38 19.06
CA SER A 401 7.98 -7.73 18.58
C SER A 401 6.99 -8.15 17.50
N TYR A 402 7.39 -9.17 16.72
CA TYR A 402 6.49 -9.81 15.74
C TYR A 402 5.16 -10.22 16.38
N ARG A 403 5.19 -10.88 17.56
CA ARG A 403 3.98 -11.29 18.28
C ARG A 403 3.10 -10.12 18.69
N ARG A 404 3.69 -9.01 19.13
CA ARG A 404 2.94 -7.82 19.52
C ARG A 404 2.24 -7.19 18.30
N LEU A 405 2.94 -7.07 17.19
CA LEU A 405 2.37 -6.57 15.94
C LEU A 405 1.27 -7.51 15.43
N LEU A 406 1.50 -8.82 15.41
CA LEU A 406 0.52 -9.82 15.00
C LEU A 406 -0.78 -9.70 15.81
N ILE A 407 -0.70 -9.71 17.14
CA ILE A 407 -1.88 -9.66 18.00
C ILE A 407 -2.62 -8.33 17.83
N THR A 408 -1.89 -7.22 17.82
CA THR A 408 -2.51 -5.90 17.70
C THR A 408 -3.06 -5.69 16.30
N GLY A 409 -2.29 -5.99 15.25
CA GLY A 409 -2.70 -5.89 13.85
C GLY A 409 -3.93 -6.72 13.56
N ALA A 410 -3.93 -8.02 13.93
CA ALA A 410 -5.09 -8.89 13.77
C ALA A 410 -6.32 -8.37 14.51
N THR A 411 -6.16 -7.85 15.74
CA THR A 411 -7.29 -7.27 16.50
C THR A 411 -7.91 -6.09 15.73
N PHE A 412 -7.07 -5.19 15.20
CA PHE A 412 -7.56 -4.06 14.42
C PHE A 412 -8.09 -4.49 13.06
N ALA A 413 -7.50 -5.49 12.40
CA ALA A 413 -8.04 -6.06 11.16
C ALA A 413 -9.47 -6.58 11.38
N PHE A 414 -9.73 -7.36 12.44
CA PHE A 414 -11.09 -7.81 12.76
C PHE A 414 -12.05 -6.65 13.03
N ILE A 415 -11.64 -5.63 13.76
CA ILE A 415 -12.46 -4.44 14.01
C ILE A 415 -12.78 -3.72 12.70
N HIS A 416 -11.76 -3.49 11.87
CA HIS A 416 -11.90 -2.80 10.59
C HIS A 416 -12.82 -3.58 9.63
N ILE A 417 -12.62 -4.89 9.49
CA ILE A 417 -13.45 -5.75 8.64
C ILE A 417 -14.89 -5.79 9.16
N GLY A 418 -15.10 -5.86 10.48
CA GLY A 418 -16.43 -5.80 11.08
C GLY A 418 -17.18 -4.50 10.78
N ILE A 419 -16.48 -3.36 10.86
CA ILE A 419 -17.05 -2.04 10.50
C ILE A 419 -17.29 -1.96 9.00
N SER A 420 -16.36 -2.48 8.19
CA SER A 420 -16.51 -2.55 6.74
C SER A 420 -17.73 -3.36 6.32
N ALA A 421 -18.00 -4.46 7.03
CA ALA A 421 -19.16 -5.30 6.81
C ALA A 421 -20.48 -4.53 7.04
N ILE A 422 -20.55 -3.72 8.10
CA ILE A 422 -21.73 -2.87 8.37
C ILE A 422 -21.89 -1.83 7.26
N TYR A 423 -20.82 -1.15 6.87
CA TYR A 423 -20.87 -0.14 5.82
C TYR A 423 -21.22 -0.75 4.46
N LEU A 424 -20.66 -1.92 4.14
CA LEU A 424 -20.95 -2.68 2.93
C LEU A 424 -22.43 -3.08 2.84
N THR A 425 -23.04 -3.49 3.97
CA THR A 425 -24.49 -3.77 4.01
C THR A 425 -25.30 -2.55 3.60
N ILE A 426 -24.94 -1.37 4.12
CA ILE A 426 -25.61 -0.11 3.77
C ILE A 426 -25.46 0.18 2.27
N LEU A 427 -24.24 0.06 1.73
CA LEU A 427 -23.98 0.28 0.29
C LEU A 427 -24.78 -0.69 -0.58
N THR A 428 -24.81 -1.97 -0.22
CA THR A 428 -25.53 -2.98 -1.02
C THR A 428 -27.05 -2.78 -0.96
N ILE A 429 -27.61 -2.27 0.15
CA ILE A 429 -29.05 -1.93 0.23
C ILE A 429 -29.39 -0.71 -0.62
N ILE A 430 -28.47 0.24 -0.74
CA ILE A 430 -28.72 1.51 -1.48
C ILE A 430 -28.47 1.33 -2.99
N PHE A 431 -27.46 0.56 -3.38
CA PHE A 431 -26.93 0.48 -4.75
C PHE A 431 -26.94 -0.94 -5.34
N GLY A 432 -27.26 -1.98 -4.54
CA GLY A 432 -27.26 -3.39 -4.93
C GLY A 432 -28.56 -3.90 -5.54
#